data_62f3c8d3514ca1fd445de848cbde707b
#
_entry.id   62f3c8d3514ca1fd445de848cbde707b
#
_cell.length_a   1.000
_cell.length_b   1.000
_cell.length_c   1.000
_cell.angle_alpha   90.00
_cell.angle_beta   90.00
_cell.angle_gamma   90.00
#
_symmetry.space_group_name_H-M   'P 1'
#
loop_
_entity.id
_entity.type
_entity.pdbx_description
1 polymer ?
#
loop_
_entity_poly.entity_id
_entity_poly.type
_entity_poly.pdbx_seq_one_letter_code
_entity_poly.pdbx_strand_id
1 'polypeptide(L)'
;MAASACIAADTGWMKHISEGDRARTNPYANQADAIAGGSRLFADHCAKCHGEDALGRGKRPSLRTKEVQQARDGEIFWLLRNGYLSKGMPSWSALPEPSRWQIIAYVKSLGEHDTGDSANQPQENQK
;
A
#
# COMPACT_ATOMS: atom_id res chain seq x y z
N MET A 1 -3.40 -24.56 -7.93
CA MET A 1 -4.35 -24.37 -7.52
C MET A 1 -4.46 -23.89 -6.19
N ALA A 2 -4.78 -24.59 -5.35
CA ALA A 2 -4.99 -24.13 -4.03
C ALA A 2 -3.84 -23.35 -3.45
N ALA A 3 -2.70 -23.65 -3.92
CA ALA A 3 -1.53 -23.01 -3.37
C ALA A 3 -1.56 -21.52 -3.47
N SER A 4 -2.21 -21.02 -4.44
CA SER A 4 -2.17 -19.58 -4.62
C SER A 4 -2.88 -18.84 -3.49
N ALA A 5 -3.73 -19.51 -2.80
CA ALA A 5 -4.41 -18.85 -1.70
C ALA A 5 -3.45 -18.51 -0.58
N CYS A 6 -2.37 -19.24 -0.50
CA CYS A 6 -1.44 -19.04 0.58
C CYS A 6 -0.67 -17.76 0.46
N ILE A 7 -0.59 -17.23 -0.72
CA ILE A 7 0.18 -16.01 -0.92
C ILE A 7 -0.70 -14.79 -1.02
N ALA A 8 -1.98 -14.98 -0.81
CA ALA A 8 -2.87 -13.84 -0.83
C ALA A 8 -2.51 -12.91 0.32
N ALA A 9 -2.69 -11.65 0.10
CA ALA A 9 -2.41 -10.68 1.13
C ALA A 9 -3.28 -10.93 2.34
N ASP A 10 -2.71 -10.70 3.49
CA ASP A 10 -3.45 -10.83 4.73
C ASP A 10 -4.37 -9.63 4.86
N THR A 11 -5.66 -9.86 4.80
CA THR A 11 -6.65 -8.79 4.93
C THR A 11 -7.41 -8.85 6.23
N GLY A 12 -6.92 -9.65 7.19
CA GLY A 12 -7.61 -9.77 8.47
C GLY A 12 -7.76 -8.45 9.20
N TRP A 13 -6.86 -7.52 8.97
CA TRP A 13 -6.92 -6.21 9.60
C TRP A 13 -8.18 -5.44 9.22
N MET A 14 -8.75 -5.76 8.08
CA MET A 14 -9.93 -5.03 7.61
C MET A 14 -11.16 -5.25 8.48
N LYS A 15 -11.19 -6.31 9.24
CA LYS A 15 -12.34 -6.61 10.09
C LYS A 15 -12.59 -5.56 11.14
N HIS A 16 -11.56 -4.85 11.53
CA HIS A 16 -11.64 -3.91 12.65
C HIS A 16 -12.01 -2.50 12.23
N ILE A 17 -12.19 -2.26 10.95
CA ILE A 17 -12.40 -0.92 10.44
C ILE A 17 -13.88 -0.58 10.47
N SER A 18 -14.22 0.53 11.09
CA SER A 18 -15.61 0.97 11.10
C SER A 18 -16.03 1.41 9.71
N GLU A 19 -17.33 1.41 9.45
CA GLU A 19 -17.81 1.87 8.16
C GLU A 19 -17.48 3.35 7.94
N GLY A 20 -17.51 4.13 9.00
CA GLY A 20 -17.14 5.55 8.87
C GLY A 20 -15.72 5.73 8.38
N ASP A 21 -14.80 4.92 8.91
CA ASP A 21 -13.42 5.00 8.46
C ASP A 21 -13.26 4.50 7.03
N ARG A 22 -13.96 3.41 6.68
CA ARG A 22 -13.88 2.89 5.32
C ARG A 22 -14.35 3.89 4.29
N ALA A 23 -15.32 4.69 4.66
CA ALA A 23 -15.93 5.64 3.74
C ALA A 23 -15.11 6.90 3.50
N ARG A 24 -14.04 7.09 4.28
CA ARG A 24 -13.21 8.28 4.11
C ARG A 24 -12.53 8.25 2.75
N THR A 25 -12.53 9.39 2.07
CA THR A 25 -11.94 9.48 0.75
C THR A 25 -10.63 10.26 0.82
N ASN A 26 -9.75 9.96 -0.11
CA ASN A 26 -8.45 10.63 -0.16
C ASN A 26 -8.59 11.96 -0.90
N PRO A 27 -8.36 13.08 -0.21
CA PRO A 27 -8.50 14.37 -0.88
C PRO A 27 -7.45 14.61 -1.96
N TYR A 28 -6.40 13.78 -1.99
CA TYR A 28 -5.32 13.96 -2.95
C TYR A 28 -5.30 12.90 -4.04
N ALA A 29 -6.33 12.09 -4.14
CA ALA A 29 -6.34 11.00 -5.12
C ALA A 29 -6.10 11.55 -6.52
N ASN A 30 -5.20 10.91 -7.24
CA ASN A 30 -4.89 11.24 -8.63
C ASN A 30 -4.31 12.64 -8.87
N GLN A 31 -3.84 13.29 -7.82
CA GLN A 31 -3.22 14.61 -7.96
C GLN A 31 -1.71 14.45 -8.09
N ALA A 32 -1.15 14.94 -9.19
CA ALA A 32 0.26 14.73 -9.49
C ALA A 32 1.20 15.23 -8.40
N ASP A 33 0.92 16.41 -7.85
CA ASP A 33 1.79 16.96 -6.81
C ASP A 33 1.77 16.09 -5.55
N ALA A 34 0.59 15.61 -5.19
CA ALA A 34 0.46 14.78 -4.00
C ALA A 34 1.12 13.43 -4.21
N ILE A 35 1.01 12.88 -5.41
CA ILE A 35 1.66 11.62 -5.73
C ILE A 35 3.17 11.77 -5.63
N ALA A 36 3.71 12.87 -6.14
CA ALA A 36 5.15 13.11 -6.03
C ALA A 36 5.59 13.24 -4.58
N GLY A 37 4.81 13.96 -3.77
CA GLY A 37 5.11 14.07 -2.34
C GLY A 37 5.02 12.72 -1.65
N GLY A 38 4.01 11.94 -2.02
CA GLY A 38 3.84 10.61 -1.46
C GLY A 38 4.97 9.67 -1.83
N SER A 39 5.50 9.83 -3.04
CA SER A 39 6.65 9.03 -3.46
C SER A 39 7.86 9.27 -2.55
N ARG A 40 8.12 10.51 -2.22
CA ARG A 40 9.25 10.84 -1.33
C ARG A 40 9.01 10.31 0.08
N LEU A 41 7.80 10.46 0.58
CA LEU A 41 7.46 9.94 1.90
C LEU A 41 7.55 8.41 1.93
N PHE A 42 7.11 7.77 0.86
CA PHE A 42 7.21 6.33 0.75
C PHE A 42 8.66 5.89 0.80
N ALA A 43 9.53 6.58 0.05
CA ALA A 43 10.94 6.23 0.04
C ALA A 43 11.55 6.37 1.44
N ASP A 44 11.13 7.36 2.20
CA ASP A 44 11.70 7.61 3.51
C ASP A 44 11.19 6.64 4.58
N HIS A 45 9.93 6.23 4.48
CA HIS A 45 9.29 5.53 5.58
C HIS A 45 8.84 4.11 5.27
N CYS A 46 8.61 3.80 4.02
CA CYS A 46 7.94 2.54 3.66
C CYS A 46 8.82 1.60 2.85
N ALA A 47 9.70 2.18 2.03
CA ALA A 47 10.47 1.37 1.07
C ALA A 47 11.40 0.39 1.75
N LYS A 48 11.87 0.73 2.93
CA LYS A 48 12.76 -0.15 3.68
C LYS A 48 12.16 -1.55 3.84
N CYS A 49 10.87 -1.61 4.08
CA CYS A 49 10.19 -2.88 4.27
C CYS A 49 9.48 -3.36 3.00
N HIS A 50 8.87 -2.45 2.26
CA HIS A 50 8.03 -2.84 1.12
C HIS A 50 8.74 -2.80 -0.22
N GLY A 51 10.01 -2.36 -0.23
CA GLY A 51 10.77 -2.26 -1.47
C GLY A 51 10.55 -0.92 -2.14
N GLU A 52 11.54 -0.48 -2.91
CA GLU A 52 11.44 0.80 -3.60
C GLU A 52 10.37 0.78 -4.67
N ASP A 53 10.09 -0.40 -5.20
CA ASP A 53 9.05 -0.59 -6.21
C ASP A 53 7.71 -0.99 -5.59
N ALA A 54 7.65 -1.07 -4.25
CA ALA A 54 6.47 -1.47 -3.50
C ALA A 54 6.04 -2.91 -3.77
N LEU A 55 6.93 -3.73 -4.30
CA LEU A 55 6.61 -5.13 -4.59
C LEU A 55 6.92 -6.07 -3.44
N GLY A 56 7.34 -5.52 -2.31
CA GLY A 56 7.62 -6.33 -1.12
C GLY A 56 9.06 -6.74 -1.02
N ARG A 57 9.45 -7.22 0.14
CA ARG A 57 10.80 -7.71 0.40
C ARG A 57 10.71 -8.79 1.46
N GLY A 58 11.24 -9.97 1.17
CA GLY A 58 11.20 -11.05 2.13
C GLY A 58 9.77 -11.34 2.56
N LYS A 59 9.51 -11.23 3.84
CA LYS A 59 8.17 -11.48 4.36
C LYS A 59 7.24 -10.28 4.27
N ARG A 60 7.78 -9.13 3.87
CA ARG A 60 6.97 -7.93 3.80
C ARG A 60 6.17 -7.94 2.49
N PRO A 61 4.88 -7.65 2.56
CA PRO A 61 4.03 -7.87 1.39
C PRO A 61 4.20 -6.81 0.31
N SER A 62 3.87 -7.21 -0.89
CA SER A 62 3.73 -6.27 -1.99
C SER A 62 2.54 -5.37 -1.75
N LEU A 63 2.68 -4.11 -2.09
CA LEU A 63 1.57 -3.15 -2.02
C LEU A 63 0.90 -2.99 -3.37
N ARG A 64 1.31 -3.78 -4.35
CA ARG A 64 0.72 -3.72 -5.68
C ARG A 64 -0.13 -4.94 -5.98
N THR A 65 -0.54 -5.63 -4.92
CA THR A 65 -1.47 -6.74 -5.09
C THR A 65 -2.85 -6.20 -5.37
N LYS A 66 -3.70 -7.06 -5.90
CA LYS A 66 -5.09 -6.72 -6.13
C LYS A 66 -5.76 -6.27 -4.83
N GLU A 67 -5.47 -6.97 -3.74
CA GLU A 67 -6.10 -6.66 -2.46
C GLU A 67 -5.80 -5.24 -2.00
N VAL A 68 -4.56 -4.82 -2.11
CA VAL A 68 -4.20 -3.48 -1.70
C VAL A 68 -4.72 -2.44 -2.68
N GLN A 69 -4.55 -2.71 -3.97
CA GLN A 69 -4.90 -1.71 -4.97
C GLN A 69 -6.41 -1.49 -5.07
N GLN A 70 -7.19 -2.50 -4.73
CA GLN A 70 -8.65 -2.37 -4.75
C GLN A 70 -9.24 -2.02 -3.39
N ALA A 71 -8.43 -2.00 -2.33
CA ALA A 71 -8.91 -1.56 -1.04
C ALA A 71 -9.32 -0.09 -1.14
N ARG A 72 -10.30 0.30 -0.34
CA ARG A 72 -10.70 1.70 -0.29
C ARG A 72 -9.58 2.51 0.37
N ASP A 73 -9.41 3.74 -0.08
CA ASP A 73 -8.37 4.59 0.51
C ASP A 73 -8.56 4.78 2.01
N GLY A 74 -9.80 4.87 2.47
CA GLY A 74 -10.06 4.98 3.91
C GLY A 74 -9.59 3.77 4.69
N GLU A 75 -9.65 2.60 4.08
CA GLU A 75 -9.15 1.39 4.73
C GLU A 75 -7.65 1.44 4.90
N ILE A 76 -6.94 1.85 3.86
CA ILE A 76 -5.49 1.96 3.94
C ILE A 76 -5.10 3.06 4.93
N PHE A 77 -5.85 4.15 4.94
CA PHE A 77 -5.60 5.24 5.86
C PHE A 77 -5.70 4.75 7.32
N TRP A 78 -6.73 3.94 7.60
CA TRP A 78 -6.89 3.34 8.92
C TRP A 78 -5.68 2.48 9.26
N LEU A 79 -5.20 1.68 8.31
CA LEU A 79 -4.06 0.81 8.54
C LEU A 79 -2.81 1.60 8.86
N LEU A 80 -2.57 2.69 8.13
CA LEU A 80 -1.40 3.52 8.40
C LEU A 80 -1.47 4.13 9.79
N ARG A 81 -2.65 4.55 10.20
CA ARG A 81 -2.81 5.17 11.52
C ARG A 81 -2.60 4.15 12.63
N ASN A 82 -3.08 2.95 12.45
CA ASN A 82 -3.05 1.95 13.51
C ASN A 82 -1.88 1.00 13.44
N GLY A 83 -1.33 0.79 12.25
CA GLY A 83 -0.27 -0.18 12.05
C GLY A 83 -0.80 -1.60 12.10
N TYR A 84 0.10 -2.54 12.01
CA TYR A 84 -0.23 -3.96 12.06
C TYR A 84 0.92 -4.61 12.82
N LEU A 85 0.99 -4.29 14.12
CA LEU A 85 2.17 -4.64 14.91
C LEU A 85 2.43 -6.13 14.96
N SER A 86 1.39 -6.94 14.98
CA SER A 86 1.58 -8.39 15.01
C SER A 86 2.29 -8.90 13.76
N LYS A 87 2.26 -8.11 12.69
CA LYS A 87 2.97 -8.45 11.46
C LYS A 87 4.19 -7.57 11.25
N GLY A 88 4.54 -6.77 12.25
CA GLY A 88 5.75 -5.96 12.20
C GLY A 88 5.60 -4.59 11.56
N MET A 89 4.38 -4.19 11.24
CA MET A 89 4.17 -2.87 10.66
C MET A 89 3.85 -1.85 11.73
N PRO A 90 4.67 -0.80 11.89
CA PRO A 90 4.41 0.18 12.92
C PRO A 90 3.26 1.10 12.55
N SER A 91 2.72 1.78 13.56
CA SER A 91 1.76 2.84 13.33
C SER A 91 2.48 4.05 12.75
N TRP A 92 1.84 4.71 11.81
CA TRP A 92 2.36 5.94 11.23
C TRP A 92 1.54 7.15 11.64
N SER A 93 0.88 7.05 12.80
CA SER A 93 0.06 8.14 13.29
C SER A 93 0.86 9.42 13.57
N ALA A 94 2.17 9.29 13.74
CA ALA A 94 3.01 10.47 13.95
C ALA A 94 3.18 11.29 12.68
N LEU A 95 2.98 10.71 11.51
CA LEU A 95 2.99 11.50 10.28
C LEU A 95 1.71 12.31 10.22
N PRO A 96 1.80 13.56 9.79
CA PRO A 96 0.59 14.36 9.62
C PRO A 96 -0.42 13.68 8.71
N GLU A 97 -1.67 13.94 8.93
CA GLU A 97 -2.72 13.31 8.15
C GLU A 97 -2.54 13.55 6.65
N PRO A 98 -2.24 14.79 6.19
CA PRO A 98 -2.03 14.98 4.75
C PRO A 98 -0.90 14.11 4.20
N SER A 99 0.14 13.89 4.97
CA SER A 99 1.25 13.06 4.52
C SER A 99 0.81 11.62 4.30
N ARG A 100 -0.01 11.10 5.20
CA ARG A 100 -0.49 9.74 5.05
C ARG A 100 -1.38 9.61 3.80
N TRP A 101 -2.22 10.61 3.54
CA TRP A 101 -3.05 10.59 2.34
C TRP A 101 -2.20 10.66 1.06
N GLN A 102 -1.10 11.40 1.11
CA GLN A 102 -0.20 11.49 -0.05
C GLN A 102 0.48 10.15 -0.31
N ILE A 103 0.88 9.45 0.74
CA ILE A 103 1.48 8.13 0.58
C ILE A 103 0.48 7.20 -0.11
N ILE A 104 -0.78 7.24 0.31
CA ILE A 104 -1.80 6.40 -0.31
C ILE A 104 -2.01 6.77 -1.77
N ALA A 105 -2.03 8.06 -2.08
CA ALA A 105 -2.17 8.49 -3.46
C ALA A 105 -1.03 7.92 -4.32
N TYR A 106 0.17 7.93 -3.78
CA TYR A 106 1.32 7.38 -4.50
C TYR A 106 1.17 5.87 -4.70
N VAL A 107 0.87 5.14 -3.62
CA VAL A 107 0.76 3.67 -3.71
C VAL A 107 -0.32 3.29 -4.72
N LYS A 108 -1.46 3.97 -4.67
CA LYS A 108 -2.54 3.65 -5.60
C LYS A 108 -2.19 4.01 -7.04
N SER A 109 -1.33 4.99 -7.23
CA SER A 109 -0.90 5.38 -8.57
C SER A 109 -0.04 4.30 -9.23
N LEU A 110 0.55 3.41 -8.44
CA LEU A 110 1.40 2.35 -8.97
C LEU A 110 0.59 1.26 -9.67
N GLY A 111 -0.62 1.02 -9.22
CA GLY A 111 -1.48 0.01 -9.83
C GLY A 111 -1.10 -1.41 -9.48
N GLU A 112 -1.92 -2.33 -9.92
CA GLU A 112 -1.71 -3.75 -9.65
C GLU A 112 -0.51 -4.26 -10.42
N HIS A 113 0.23 -5.14 -9.77
CA HIS A 113 1.34 -5.84 -10.40
C HIS A 113 1.30 -7.26 -9.88
N ASP A 114 1.03 -8.18 -10.75
CA ASP A 114 0.96 -9.59 -10.39
C ASP A 114 2.38 -10.12 -10.23
N THR A 115 2.78 -10.33 -8.98
CA THR A 115 4.15 -10.76 -8.74
C THR A 115 4.46 -12.12 -9.34
N GLY A 116 3.43 -12.91 -9.60
CA GLY A 116 3.65 -14.18 -10.26
C GLY A 116 4.14 -14.01 -11.68
N ASP A 117 3.79 -12.90 -12.31
CA ASP A 117 4.19 -12.63 -13.67
C ASP A 117 5.33 -11.66 -13.76
N SER A 118 5.75 -11.10 -12.64
CA SER A 118 6.75 -10.04 -12.69
C SER A 118 8.06 -10.48 -13.32
N ALA A 119 8.40 -11.72 -13.16
CA ALA A 119 9.64 -12.21 -13.74
C ALA A 119 9.61 -12.16 -15.26
N ASN A 120 8.46 -12.16 -15.83
CA ASN A 120 8.32 -12.14 -17.26
C ASN A 120 8.13 -10.75 -17.83
N GLN A 121 7.96 -9.77 -16.98
CA GLN A 121 7.73 -8.42 -17.46
C GLN A 121 9.03 -7.80 -17.86
N PRO A 122 9.08 -7.37 -19.03
CA PRO A 122 10.31 -6.73 -19.43
C PRO A 122 10.43 -5.43 -18.70
N GLN A 123 10.39 -5.35 -18.20
CA GLN A 123 10.35 -4.26 -17.65
C GLN A 123 10.58 -3.21 -17.91
N GLU A 124 10.16 -3.65 -18.07
CA GLU A 124 10.22 -3.00 -18.35
C GLU A 124 10.31 -2.06 -18.52
N ASN A 125 10.33 -2.19 -18.82
CA ASN A 125 10.38 -1.34 -19.15
C ASN A 125 10.26 -0.31 -18.93
N GLN A 126 10.18 -0.44 -18.61
CA GLN A 126 10.08 0.47 -18.44
C GLN A 126 10.64 1.37 -18.26
N LYS A 127 11.03 1.41 -18.33
CA LYS A 127 11.67 2.25 -18.30
C LYS A 127 11.91 2.91 -18.53
#